data_e87dcd58dac4ef79193be8112276909d
#
_entry.id   e87dcd58dac4ef79193be8112276909d
#
_cell.length_a   1.000
_cell.length_b   1.000
_cell.length_c   1.000
_cell.angle_alpha   90.00
_cell.angle_beta   90.00
_cell.angle_gamma   90.00
#
_symmetry.space_group_name_H-M   'P 1'
#
loop_
_entity.id
_entity.type
_entity.pdbx_description
1 polymer ?
#
loop_
_entity_poly.entity_id
_entity_poly.type
_entity_poly.pdbx_seq_one_letter_code
_entity_poly.pdbx_strand_id
1 'polypeptide(L)'
;YVTQTTLSVDDTKNIVDALKIKFPEIKEPVKEDICYATTNRQAAVKNIAKNCEMFFVIGSRNSSNSQRLVEVAKQSGCNRSELIHSESDLPIEKIINCKTIGISSGASAPEVLVKNFINKIKEKINLEIEEVEIIKENIIFKTPGKLN
;
A
#
# COMPACT_ATOMS: atom_id res chain seq x y z
N TYR A 1 -4.66 12.81 21.47
CA TYR A 1 -5.13 11.72 20.64
C TYR A 1 -3.98 10.78 20.27
N VAL A 2 -4.31 9.57 19.85
CA VAL A 2 -3.39 8.59 19.25
C VAL A 2 -4.07 7.97 18.03
N THR A 3 -3.29 7.47 17.08
CA THR A 3 -3.82 6.83 15.87
C THR A 3 -3.27 5.42 15.68
N GLN A 4 -3.95 4.60 14.93
CA GLN A 4 -3.48 3.27 14.56
C GLN A 4 -2.42 3.36 13.45
N THR A 5 -1.41 2.50 13.50
CA THR A 5 -0.23 2.53 12.61
C THR A 5 -0.53 2.27 11.12
N THR A 6 -1.71 1.74 10.79
CA THR A 6 -2.11 1.33 9.43
C THR A 6 -3.26 2.13 8.85
N LEU A 7 -3.61 3.27 9.44
CA LEU A 7 -4.67 4.14 8.93
C LEU A 7 -4.28 4.81 7.61
N SER A 8 -5.29 5.31 6.90
CA SER A 8 -5.09 6.23 5.78
C SER A 8 -4.50 7.53 6.30
N VAL A 9 -3.42 7.99 5.69
CA VAL A 9 -2.76 9.25 6.05
C VAL A 9 -3.72 10.42 5.84
N ASP A 10 -4.46 10.45 4.72
CA ASP A 10 -5.36 11.54 4.37
C ASP A 10 -6.60 11.57 5.27
N ASP A 11 -7.23 10.40 5.49
CA ASP A 11 -8.42 10.33 6.36
C ASP A 11 -8.07 10.71 7.80
N THR A 12 -6.89 10.25 8.28
CA THR A 12 -6.39 10.62 9.61
C THR A 12 -6.18 12.12 9.72
N LYS A 13 -5.55 12.73 8.72
CA LYS A 13 -5.33 14.17 8.68
C LYS A 13 -6.66 14.93 8.75
N ASN A 14 -7.65 14.57 7.95
CA ASN A 14 -8.95 15.22 7.94
C ASN A 14 -9.66 15.14 9.31
N ILE A 15 -9.57 13.99 9.97
CA ILE A 15 -10.15 13.79 11.31
C ILE A 15 -9.40 14.65 12.35
N VAL A 16 -8.07 14.65 12.31
CA VAL A 16 -7.24 15.44 13.22
C VAL A 16 -7.50 16.93 13.05
N ASP A 17 -7.60 17.42 11.82
CA ASP A 17 -7.90 18.83 11.53
C ASP A 17 -9.28 19.22 12.11
N ALA A 18 -10.30 18.36 11.96
CA ALA A 18 -11.61 18.58 12.56
C ALA A 18 -11.57 18.56 14.11
N LEU A 19 -10.77 17.66 14.70
CA LEU A 19 -10.59 17.62 16.15
C LEU A 19 -9.91 18.88 16.68
N LYS A 20 -8.89 19.39 15.99
CA LYS A 20 -8.19 20.63 16.38
C LYS A 20 -9.10 21.85 16.33
N ILE A 21 -9.99 21.92 15.34
CA ILE A 21 -11.00 22.99 15.26
C ILE A 21 -11.95 22.93 16.47
N LYS A 22 -12.42 21.74 16.81
CA LYS A 22 -13.38 21.55 17.91
C LYS A 22 -12.74 21.62 19.29
N PHE A 23 -11.52 21.18 19.42
CA PHE A 23 -10.74 21.12 20.67
C PHE A 23 -9.35 21.73 20.47
N PRO A 24 -9.20 23.06 20.51
CA PRO A 24 -7.93 23.74 20.23
C PRO A 24 -6.76 23.30 21.13
N GLU A 25 -7.06 22.88 22.36
CA GLU A 25 -6.07 22.42 23.35
C GLU A 25 -5.74 20.93 23.25
N ILE A 26 -6.22 20.21 22.20
CA ILE A 26 -5.97 18.78 22.06
C ILE A 26 -4.47 18.52 21.87
N LYS A 27 -3.93 17.59 22.64
CA LYS A 27 -2.52 17.22 22.55
C LYS A 27 -2.28 16.19 21.45
N GLU A 28 -1.25 16.41 20.68
CA GLU A 28 -0.78 15.55 19.62
C GLU A 28 0.25 14.52 20.14
N PRO A 29 0.38 13.36 19.49
CA PRO A 29 1.48 12.45 19.77
C PRO A 29 2.83 13.12 19.44
N VAL A 30 3.86 12.78 20.22
CA VAL A 30 5.23 13.36 20.04
C VAL A 30 5.85 12.96 18.69
N LYS A 31 5.43 11.82 18.16
CA LYS A 31 5.83 11.31 16.82
C LYS A 31 4.57 10.85 16.10
N GLU A 32 4.63 10.88 14.77
CA GLU A 32 3.56 10.29 13.95
C GLU A 32 3.35 8.83 14.32
N ASP A 33 2.10 8.46 14.61
CA ASP A 33 1.72 7.09 14.97
C ASP A 33 1.67 6.17 13.74
N ILE A 34 1.35 6.75 12.55
CA ILE A 34 1.31 5.97 11.31
C ILE A 34 2.73 5.55 10.95
N CYS A 35 2.92 4.25 10.80
CA CYS A 35 4.22 3.67 10.51
C CYS A 35 4.77 4.20 9.17
N TYR A 36 6.07 4.53 9.12
CA TYR A 36 6.73 5.02 7.90
C TYR A 36 6.54 4.08 6.70
N ALA A 37 6.56 2.76 6.91
CA ALA A 37 6.32 1.79 5.85
C ALA A 37 4.88 1.87 5.31
N THR A 38 3.90 2.23 6.15
CA THR A 38 2.52 2.50 5.73
C THR A 38 2.45 3.80 4.93
N THR A 39 3.07 4.86 5.42
CA THR A 39 3.08 6.18 4.76
C THR A 39 3.74 6.09 3.38
N ASN A 40 4.93 5.48 3.30
CA ASN A 40 5.69 5.34 2.05
C ASN A 40 4.91 4.53 1.01
N ARG A 41 4.29 3.41 1.41
CA ARG A 41 3.48 2.59 0.50
C ARG A 41 2.24 3.32 0.02
N GLN A 42 1.55 4.05 0.88
CA GLN A 42 0.40 4.85 0.45
C GLN A 42 0.82 5.93 -0.54
N ALA A 43 1.96 6.60 -0.33
CA ALA A 43 2.48 7.58 -1.27
C ALA A 43 2.82 6.95 -2.63
N ALA A 44 3.45 5.78 -2.64
CA ALA A 44 3.75 5.03 -3.86
C ALA A 44 2.47 4.63 -4.61
N VAL A 45 1.49 4.06 -3.90
CA VAL A 45 0.20 3.67 -4.49
C VAL A 45 -0.52 4.88 -5.10
N LYS A 46 -0.57 6.02 -4.42
CA LYS A 46 -1.18 7.26 -4.93
C LYS A 46 -0.53 7.72 -6.23
N ASN A 47 0.80 7.63 -6.32
CA ASN A 47 1.52 8.05 -7.51
C ASN A 47 1.26 7.14 -8.71
N ILE A 48 1.23 5.82 -8.49
CA ILE A 48 1.09 4.82 -9.55
C ILE A 48 -0.38 4.68 -9.98
N ALA A 49 -1.30 4.54 -9.02
CA ALA A 49 -2.69 4.14 -9.28
C ALA A 49 -3.43 5.06 -10.26
N LYS A 50 -3.16 6.36 -10.24
CA LYS A 50 -3.79 7.35 -11.14
C LYS A 50 -3.54 7.08 -12.63
N ASN A 51 -2.48 6.33 -12.96
CA ASN A 51 -2.08 6.02 -14.34
C ASN A 51 -2.40 4.56 -14.71
N CYS A 52 -3.05 3.80 -13.84
CA CYS A 52 -3.35 2.39 -14.04
C CYS A 52 -4.82 2.16 -14.38
N GLU A 53 -5.07 1.27 -15.32
CA GLU A 53 -6.43 0.78 -15.63
C GLU A 53 -6.90 -0.25 -14.60
N MET A 54 -5.95 -0.98 -13.99
CA MET A 54 -6.19 -1.95 -12.93
C MET A 54 -5.05 -1.94 -11.94
N PHE A 55 -5.36 -2.12 -10.65
CA PHE A 55 -4.35 -2.09 -9.58
C PHE A 55 -4.51 -3.28 -8.65
N PHE A 56 -3.41 -3.97 -8.39
CA PHE A 56 -3.39 -5.10 -7.47
C PHE A 56 -2.55 -4.81 -6.24
N VAL A 57 -3.12 -5.12 -5.09
CA VAL A 57 -2.37 -5.15 -3.83
C VAL A 57 -2.20 -6.60 -3.40
N ILE A 58 -0.95 -7.05 -3.31
CA ILE A 58 -0.61 -8.40 -2.86
C ILE A 58 -0.56 -8.40 -1.34
N GLY A 59 -1.38 -9.25 -0.71
CA GLY A 59 -1.41 -9.33 0.74
C GLY A 59 -2.52 -10.17 1.31
N SER A 60 -2.58 -10.25 2.64
CA SER A 60 -3.61 -11.00 3.35
C SER A 60 -4.91 -10.20 3.46
N ARG A 61 -6.05 -10.89 3.34
CA ARG A 61 -7.39 -10.31 3.60
C ARG A 61 -7.55 -9.81 5.05
N ASN A 62 -6.76 -10.36 5.97
CA ASN A 62 -6.77 -9.94 7.37
C ASN A 62 -5.81 -8.79 7.67
N SER A 63 -5.06 -8.31 6.68
CA SER A 63 -4.12 -7.20 6.84
C SER A 63 -4.81 -5.86 6.60
N SER A 64 -5.00 -5.08 7.66
CA SER A 64 -5.55 -3.72 7.57
C SER A 64 -4.74 -2.84 6.64
N ASN A 65 -3.41 -2.96 6.65
CA ASN A 65 -2.55 -2.22 5.73
C ASN A 65 -2.81 -2.59 4.26
N SER A 66 -2.96 -3.88 3.94
CA SER A 66 -3.22 -4.31 2.56
C SER A 66 -4.60 -3.84 2.07
N GLN A 67 -5.63 -3.93 2.91
CA GLN A 67 -6.96 -3.41 2.59
C GLN A 67 -6.92 -1.89 2.37
N ARG A 68 -6.21 -1.16 3.23
CA ARG A 68 -6.04 0.28 3.11
C ARG A 68 -5.37 0.69 1.80
N LEU A 69 -4.37 -0.04 1.33
CA LEU A 69 -3.73 0.25 0.05
C LEU A 69 -4.69 0.09 -1.13
N VAL A 70 -5.63 -0.87 -1.09
CA VAL A 70 -6.68 -0.98 -2.11
C VAL A 70 -7.61 0.24 -2.09
N GLU A 71 -8.00 0.71 -0.91
CA GLU A 71 -8.85 1.90 -0.76
C GLU A 71 -8.11 3.14 -1.29
N VAL A 72 -6.84 3.32 -0.91
CA VAL A 72 -6.00 4.42 -1.41
C VAL A 72 -5.87 4.39 -2.93
N ALA A 73 -5.69 3.22 -3.54
CA ALA A 73 -5.63 3.11 -4.99
C ALA A 73 -6.95 3.53 -5.67
N LYS A 74 -8.09 3.13 -5.10
CA LYS A 74 -9.41 3.56 -5.59
C LYS A 74 -9.62 5.06 -5.47
N GLN A 75 -9.31 5.63 -4.31
CA GLN A 75 -9.40 7.08 -4.07
C GLN A 75 -8.47 7.88 -4.99
N SER A 76 -7.35 7.28 -5.40
CA SER A 76 -6.38 7.89 -6.32
C SER A 76 -6.76 7.77 -7.80
N GLY A 77 -7.93 7.20 -8.12
CA GLY A 77 -8.47 7.15 -9.48
C GLY A 77 -8.52 5.77 -10.13
N CYS A 78 -7.88 4.75 -9.57
CA CYS A 78 -7.99 3.39 -10.09
C CYS A 78 -9.15 2.62 -9.46
N ASN A 79 -10.37 2.79 -9.97
CA ASN A 79 -11.56 2.13 -9.43
C ASN A 79 -11.50 0.60 -9.48
N ARG A 80 -10.72 0.03 -10.43
CA ARG A 80 -10.49 -1.41 -10.58
C ARG A 80 -9.30 -1.86 -9.75
N SER A 81 -9.33 -1.60 -8.44
CA SER A 81 -8.30 -2.00 -7.49
C SER A 81 -8.77 -3.17 -6.65
N GLU A 82 -7.98 -4.26 -6.60
CA GLU A 82 -8.33 -5.51 -5.95
C GLU A 82 -7.20 -6.01 -5.04
N LEU A 83 -7.56 -6.66 -3.92
CA LEU A 83 -6.63 -7.35 -3.05
C LEU A 83 -6.47 -8.79 -3.55
N ILE A 84 -5.21 -9.22 -3.73
CA ILE A 84 -4.87 -10.56 -4.18
C ILE A 84 -4.07 -11.27 -3.08
N HIS A 85 -4.50 -12.46 -2.73
CA HIS A 85 -3.84 -13.25 -1.69
C HIS A 85 -2.89 -14.30 -2.26
N SER A 86 -3.24 -14.90 -3.39
CA SER A 86 -2.46 -15.95 -4.04
C SER A 86 -2.43 -15.77 -5.56
N GLU A 87 -1.48 -16.42 -6.22
CA GLU A 87 -1.35 -16.40 -7.68
C GLU A 87 -2.60 -16.94 -8.40
N SER A 88 -3.35 -17.86 -7.73
CA SER A 88 -4.60 -18.40 -8.26
C SER A 88 -5.74 -17.39 -8.30
N ASP A 89 -5.66 -16.32 -7.52
CA ASP A 89 -6.67 -15.28 -7.48
C ASP A 89 -6.52 -14.26 -8.63
N LEU A 90 -5.47 -14.37 -9.46
CA LEU A 90 -5.20 -13.47 -10.58
C LEU A 90 -6.33 -13.54 -11.62
N PRO A 91 -7.04 -12.45 -11.87
CA PRO A 91 -8.08 -12.39 -12.90
C PRO A 91 -7.45 -12.17 -14.29
N ILE A 92 -6.75 -13.18 -14.80
CA ILE A 92 -5.97 -13.09 -16.07
C ILE A 92 -6.83 -12.57 -17.22
N GLU A 93 -8.09 -13.01 -17.33
CA GLU A 93 -9.01 -12.54 -18.39
C GLU A 93 -9.26 -11.03 -18.35
N LYS A 94 -9.28 -10.43 -17.15
CA LYS A 94 -9.42 -8.98 -17.00
C LYS A 94 -8.11 -8.25 -17.30
N ILE A 95 -6.97 -8.89 -16.99
CA ILE A 95 -5.62 -8.32 -17.14
C ILE A 95 -5.23 -8.21 -18.62
N ILE A 96 -5.54 -9.22 -19.43
CA ILE A 96 -5.17 -9.30 -20.86
C ILE A 96 -5.62 -8.05 -21.65
N ASN A 97 -6.71 -7.44 -21.26
CA ASN A 97 -7.25 -6.27 -21.94
C ASN A 97 -6.79 -4.94 -21.35
N CYS A 98 -5.93 -4.95 -20.33
CA CYS A 98 -5.42 -3.72 -19.70
C CYS A 98 -4.11 -3.29 -20.36
N LYS A 99 -3.98 -1.99 -20.64
CA LYS A 99 -2.73 -1.37 -21.13
C LYS A 99 -1.74 -1.15 -20.00
N THR A 100 -2.25 -0.81 -18.81
CA THR A 100 -1.43 -0.49 -17.64
C THR A 100 -1.98 -1.16 -16.41
N ILE A 101 -1.09 -1.85 -15.67
CA ILE A 101 -1.43 -2.55 -14.43
C ILE A 101 -0.47 -2.08 -13.35
N GLY A 102 -1.00 -1.61 -12.24
CA GLY A 102 -0.22 -1.30 -11.05
C GLY A 102 -0.16 -2.48 -10.10
N ILE A 103 0.98 -2.68 -9.48
CA ILE A 103 1.19 -3.72 -8.45
C ILE A 103 1.86 -3.10 -7.24
N SER A 104 1.32 -3.35 -6.06
CA SER A 104 1.94 -3.04 -4.78
C SER A 104 1.73 -4.21 -3.81
N SER A 105 2.40 -4.17 -2.67
CA SER A 105 2.25 -5.20 -1.64
C SER A 105 2.03 -4.60 -0.27
N GLY A 106 1.32 -5.32 0.60
CA GLY A 106 1.27 -5.00 2.02
C GLY A 106 2.65 -5.08 2.66
N ALA A 107 2.88 -4.30 3.74
CA ALA A 107 4.18 -4.24 4.43
C ALA A 107 4.68 -5.61 4.93
N SER A 108 3.78 -6.53 5.23
CA SER A 108 4.10 -7.89 5.70
C SER A 108 4.10 -8.95 4.58
N ALA A 109 3.82 -8.57 3.33
CA ALA A 109 3.83 -9.50 2.22
C ALA A 109 5.28 -9.82 1.81
N PRO A 110 5.68 -11.10 1.72
CA PRO A 110 7.00 -11.47 1.24
C PRO A 110 7.23 -11.02 -0.21
N GLU A 111 8.42 -10.50 -0.50
CA GLU A 111 8.78 -10.05 -1.85
C GLU A 111 8.66 -11.17 -2.91
N VAL A 112 8.91 -12.42 -2.51
CA VAL A 112 8.76 -13.59 -3.39
C VAL A 112 7.35 -13.69 -3.98
N LEU A 113 6.31 -13.31 -3.24
CA LEU A 113 4.94 -13.31 -3.76
C LEU A 113 4.76 -12.30 -4.88
N VAL A 114 5.37 -11.12 -4.77
CA VAL A 114 5.33 -10.10 -5.82
C VAL A 114 6.01 -10.62 -7.09
N LYS A 115 7.19 -11.23 -6.94
CA LYS A 115 7.93 -11.83 -8.06
C LYS A 115 7.14 -12.95 -8.75
N ASN A 116 6.54 -13.84 -7.97
CA ASN A 116 5.71 -14.92 -8.51
C ASN A 116 4.51 -14.36 -9.28
N PHE A 117 3.88 -13.34 -8.74
CA PHE A 117 2.77 -12.65 -9.38
C PHE A 117 3.15 -12.09 -10.74
N ILE A 118 4.25 -11.34 -10.78
CA ILE A 118 4.78 -10.77 -12.03
C ILE A 118 5.11 -11.86 -13.03
N ASN A 119 5.75 -12.95 -12.59
CA ASN A 119 6.10 -14.08 -13.46
C ASN A 119 4.84 -14.75 -14.03
N LYS A 120 3.81 -14.92 -13.23
CA LYS A 120 2.53 -15.50 -13.69
C LYS A 120 1.85 -14.66 -14.75
N ILE A 121 1.92 -13.34 -14.65
CA ILE A 121 1.40 -12.44 -15.68
C ILE A 121 2.26 -12.55 -16.94
N LYS A 122 3.59 -12.58 -16.81
CA LYS A 122 4.54 -12.73 -17.94
C LYS A 122 4.34 -14.01 -18.74
N GLU A 123 3.92 -15.10 -18.10
CA GLU A 123 3.60 -16.35 -18.81
C GLU A 123 2.43 -16.19 -19.81
N LYS A 124 1.58 -15.20 -19.62
CA LYS A 124 0.35 -15.01 -20.39
C LYS A 124 0.38 -13.79 -21.31
N ILE A 125 1.17 -12.78 -20.95
CA ILE A 125 1.18 -11.48 -21.63
C ILE A 125 2.63 -11.01 -21.75
N ASN A 126 2.99 -10.50 -22.93
CA ASN A 126 4.23 -9.77 -23.09
C ASN A 126 4.06 -8.36 -22.47
N LEU A 127 4.89 -8.03 -21.48
CA LEU A 127 4.79 -6.77 -20.75
C LEU A 127 6.18 -6.21 -20.43
N GLU A 128 6.24 -4.89 -20.37
CA GLU A 128 7.37 -4.15 -19.81
C GLU A 128 7.09 -3.87 -18.33
N ILE A 129 8.15 -3.90 -17.52
CA ILE A 129 8.06 -3.62 -16.08
C ILE A 129 8.80 -2.33 -15.80
N GLU A 130 8.09 -1.41 -15.17
CA GLU A 130 8.65 -0.21 -14.59
C GLU A 130 8.57 -0.31 -13.06
N GLU A 131 9.72 -0.21 -12.40
CA GLU A 131 9.78 -0.14 -10.94
C GLU A 131 9.79 1.33 -10.51
N VAL A 132 8.78 1.73 -9.73
CA VAL A 132 8.62 3.12 -9.27
C VAL A 132 9.08 3.22 -7.82
N GLU A 133 10.28 3.72 -7.61
CA GLU A 133 10.81 4.04 -6.29
C GLU A 133 10.54 5.52 -5.97
N ILE A 134 9.74 5.80 -4.92
CA ILE A 134 9.40 7.17 -4.52
C ILE A 134 10.27 7.64 -3.37
N ILE A 135 10.59 6.75 -2.43
CA ILE A 135 11.36 7.06 -1.22
C ILE A 135 12.37 5.93 -1.00
N LYS A 136 13.65 6.29 -0.90
CA LYS A 136 14.70 5.36 -0.46
C LYS A 136 14.63 5.19 1.05
N GLU A 137 14.33 3.97 1.48
CA GLU A 137 14.31 3.63 2.90
C GLU A 137 15.72 3.31 3.39
N ASN A 138 16.27 4.15 4.28
CA ASN A 138 17.58 3.96 4.91
C ASN A 138 17.45 3.63 6.41
N ILE A 139 16.39 2.88 6.78
CA ILE A 139 16.13 2.56 8.17
C ILE A 139 16.83 1.24 8.52
N ILE A 140 17.76 1.32 9.47
CA ILE A 140 18.46 0.14 10.01
C ILE A 140 17.90 -0.13 11.40
N PHE A 141 17.28 -1.30 11.58
CA PHE A 141 16.87 -1.76 12.89
C PHE A 141 18.06 -2.35 13.64
N LYS A 142 18.27 -1.89 14.89
CA LYS A 142 19.24 -2.53 15.78
C LYS A 142 18.77 -3.94 16.13
N THR A 143 19.67 -4.90 16.07
CA THR A 143 19.37 -6.24 16.60
C THR A 143 19.02 -6.14 18.09
N PRO A 144 18.01 -6.91 18.58
CA PRO A 144 17.71 -6.96 20.00
C PRO A 144 18.98 -7.33 20.79
N GLY A 145 19.26 -6.58 21.86
CA GLY A 145 20.33 -6.96 22.79
C GLY A 145 20.06 -8.35 23.36
N LYS A 146 21.12 -9.06 23.80
CA LYS A 146 20.94 -10.33 24.50
C LYS A 146 20.01 -10.09 25.70
N LEU A 147 18.94 -10.85 25.76
CA LEU A 147 18.11 -10.95 26.98
C LEU A 147 18.98 -11.61 28.05
N ASN A 148 19.33 -10.87 29.10
CA ASN A 148 19.98 -11.42 30.32
C ASN A 148 18.94 -12.14 31.17
#